data_87480049f9a4abed2994b086c0aae218
#
_entry.id   87480049f9a4abed2994b086c0aae218
#
_cell.length_a   1.000
_cell.length_b   1.000
_cell.length_c   1.000
_cell.angle_alpha   90.00
_cell.angle_beta   90.00
_cell.angle_gamma   90.00
#
_symmetry.space_group_name_H-M   'P 1'
#
loop_
_entity.id
_entity.type
_entity.pdbx_description
1 polymer ?
#
loop_
_entity_poly.entity_id
_entity_poly.type
_entity_poly.pdbx_seq_one_letter_code
_entity_poly.pdbx_strand_id
1 'polypeptide(L)'
;MSTNMLANDGCLLRIFIGESDRAHGKALYEWIVLEARARGLAGATVLRGAMGYGAHSRLHSFKVERLSLDLPIIVELVDTRAALEALLAHIYPEITEG
;
A
#
# COMPACT_ATOMS: atom_id res chain seq x y z
N MET A 1 -2.73 -15.62 9.16
CA MET A 1 -2.41 -14.58 10.12
C MET A 1 -3.10 -14.84 11.42
N SER A 2 -2.39 -14.76 12.50
CA SER A 2 -2.95 -15.06 13.81
C SER A 2 -3.74 -13.87 14.33
N THR A 3 -4.15 -13.96 15.58
CA THR A 3 -4.89 -12.93 16.27
C THR A 3 -4.19 -11.58 16.14
N ASN A 4 -4.99 -10.56 15.91
CA ASN A 4 -4.46 -9.23 15.70
C ASN A 4 -4.74 -8.34 16.89
N MET A 5 -4.28 -8.78 18.02
CA MET A 5 -4.33 -7.97 19.22
C MET A 5 -3.24 -6.94 19.13
N LEU A 6 -3.61 -5.71 18.86
CA LEU A 6 -2.65 -4.63 18.83
C LEU A 6 -2.46 -4.09 20.23
N ALA A 7 -1.22 -3.71 20.52
CA ALA A 7 -0.95 -3.02 21.77
C ALA A 7 -1.65 -1.66 21.74
N ASN A 8 -1.67 -0.97 22.89
CA ASN A 8 -2.39 0.30 23.00
C ASN A 8 -1.93 1.34 21.98
N ASP A 9 -0.67 1.24 21.53
CA ASP A 9 -0.12 2.18 20.55
C ASP A 9 -0.09 1.61 19.13
N GLY A 10 -0.82 0.53 18.88
CA GLY A 10 -0.92 -0.05 17.56
C GLY A 10 -1.69 0.84 16.60
N CYS A 11 -1.19 0.91 15.37
CA CYS A 11 -1.78 1.75 14.33
C CYS A 11 -1.91 0.98 13.03
N LEU A 12 -2.79 1.46 12.19
CA LEU A 12 -2.98 0.96 10.84
C LEU A 12 -2.71 2.10 9.86
N LEU A 13 -1.81 1.86 8.92
CA LEU A 13 -1.56 2.79 7.83
C LEU A 13 -2.08 2.18 6.54
N ARG A 14 -2.92 2.90 5.83
CA ARG A 14 -3.42 2.49 4.51
C ARG A 14 -2.82 3.40 3.46
N ILE A 15 -2.26 2.80 2.43
CA ILE A 15 -1.67 3.53 1.31
C ILE A 15 -2.43 3.14 0.05
N PHE A 16 -2.96 4.14 -0.65
CA PHE A 16 -3.77 3.93 -1.85
C PHE A 16 -2.91 4.27 -3.07
N ILE A 17 -2.61 3.26 -3.89
CA ILE A 17 -1.77 3.42 -5.07
C ILE A 17 -2.38 2.65 -6.21
N GLY A 18 -1.75 2.70 -7.37
CA GLY A 18 -2.19 1.95 -8.54
C GLY A 18 -1.37 0.69 -8.74
N GLU A 19 -1.98 -0.29 -9.35
CA GLU A 19 -1.30 -1.56 -9.61
C GLU A 19 -0.08 -1.39 -10.50
N SER A 20 -0.12 -0.44 -11.42
CA SER A 20 0.97 -0.23 -12.36
C SER A 20 2.07 0.68 -11.83
N ASP A 21 1.90 1.26 -10.64
CA ASP A 21 2.93 2.10 -10.06
C ASP A 21 4.18 1.28 -9.78
N ARG A 22 5.35 1.85 -10.07
CA ARG A 22 6.63 1.15 -10.00
C ARG A 22 7.61 1.88 -9.11
N ALA A 23 8.50 1.12 -8.50
CA ALA A 23 9.62 1.68 -7.73
C ALA A 23 10.74 0.65 -7.69
N HIS A 24 11.95 1.11 -7.95
CA HIS A 24 13.16 0.28 -7.82
C HIS A 24 13.06 -1.05 -8.59
N GLY A 25 12.50 -0.99 -9.79
CA GLY A 25 12.44 -2.16 -10.67
C GLY A 25 11.33 -3.15 -10.35
N LYS A 26 10.42 -2.82 -9.45
CA LYS A 26 9.32 -3.72 -9.12
C LYS A 26 8.03 -2.92 -8.95
N ALA A 27 6.92 -3.63 -8.78
CA ALA A 27 5.66 -2.97 -8.48
C ALA A 27 5.81 -2.19 -7.18
N LEU A 28 5.25 -0.99 -7.12
CA LEU A 28 5.37 -0.16 -5.93
C LEU A 28 4.83 -0.87 -4.69
N TYR A 29 3.69 -1.55 -4.82
CA TYR A 29 3.12 -2.24 -3.66
C TYR A 29 4.05 -3.35 -3.16
N GLU A 30 4.72 -4.05 -4.06
CA GLU A 30 5.66 -5.09 -3.67
C GLU A 30 6.85 -4.49 -2.95
N TRP A 31 7.39 -3.40 -3.48
CA TRP A 31 8.53 -2.73 -2.86
C TRP A 31 8.19 -2.26 -1.45
N ILE A 32 6.99 -1.67 -1.27
CA ILE A 32 6.56 -1.20 0.06
C ILE A 32 6.50 -2.36 1.05
N VAL A 33 5.91 -3.49 0.64
CA VAL A 33 5.79 -4.64 1.53
C VAL A 33 7.17 -5.19 1.90
N LEU A 34 8.08 -5.25 0.94
CA LEU A 34 9.42 -5.74 1.20
C LEU A 34 10.19 -4.81 2.15
N GLU A 35 10.01 -3.49 2.00
CA GLU A 35 10.62 -2.53 2.91
C GLU A 35 10.05 -2.64 4.32
N ALA A 36 8.74 -2.84 4.43
CA ALA A 36 8.10 -3.04 5.72
C ALA A 36 8.64 -4.29 6.40
N ARG A 37 8.77 -5.37 5.64
CA ARG A 37 9.31 -6.63 6.17
C ARG A 37 10.76 -6.46 6.62
N ALA A 38 11.56 -5.76 5.83
CA ALA A 38 12.97 -5.55 6.18
C ALA A 38 13.12 -4.73 7.46
N ARG A 39 12.16 -3.86 7.74
CA ARG A 39 12.16 -3.06 8.96
C ARG A 39 11.49 -3.78 10.14
N GLY A 40 10.99 -4.99 9.92
CA GLY A 40 10.39 -5.79 10.99
C GLY A 40 9.02 -5.32 11.44
N LEU A 41 8.26 -4.68 10.56
CA LEU A 41 6.90 -4.27 10.92
C LEU A 41 6.03 -5.48 11.24
N ALA A 42 5.05 -5.27 12.10
CA ALA A 42 4.20 -6.34 12.61
C ALA A 42 3.34 -6.98 11.52
N GLY A 43 2.86 -6.20 10.55
CA GLY A 43 2.04 -6.78 9.51
C GLY A 43 1.94 -5.91 8.28
N ALA A 44 1.73 -6.56 7.14
CA ALA A 44 1.50 -5.90 5.86
C ALA A 44 0.57 -6.76 5.03
N THR A 45 -0.40 -6.12 4.38
CA THR A 45 -1.37 -6.80 3.53
C THR A 45 -1.60 -5.94 2.30
N VAL A 46 -1.69 -6.58 1.14
CA VAL A 46 -2.01 -5.89 -0.10
C VAL A 46 -3.38 -6.35 -0.56
N LEU A 47 -4.24 -5.37 -0.83
CA LEU A 47 -5.58 -5.62 -1.35
C LEU A 47 -5.70 -4.98 -2.72
N ARG A 48 -6.31 -5.70 -3.65
CA ARG A 48 -6.59 -5.15 -4.97
C ARG A 48 -8.05 -4.74 -5.02
N GLY A 49 -8.29 -3.48 -5.35
CA GLY A 49 -9.66 -2.99 -5.50
C GLY A 49 -10.22 -3.44 -6.83
N ALA A 50 -11.51 -3.74 -6.85
CA ALA A 50 -12.19 -4.10 -8.07
C ALA A 50 -12.50 -2.88 -8.92
N MET A 51 -12.56 -1.69 -8.30
CA MET A 51 -12.96 -0.47 -8.95
C MET A 51 -12.60 0.71 -8.05
N GLY A 52 -12.24 1.84 -8.63
CA GLY A 52 -12.00 3.03 -7.85
C GLY A 52 -11.38 4.15 -8.67
N TYR A 53 -11.29 5.32 -8.07
CA TYR A 53 -10.58 6.44 -8.67
C TYR A 53 -9.84 7.20 -7.57
N GLY A 54 -8.78 7.87 -7.96
CA GLY A 54 -7.96 8.60 -7.02
C GLY A 54 -7.77 10.05 -7.40
N ALA A 55 -6.60 10.59 -7.09
CA ALA A 55 -6.30 12.01 -7.22
C ALA A 55 -6.53 12.57 -8.62
N HIS A 56 -6.38 11.76 -9.65
CA HIS A 56 -6.58 12.19 -11.03
C HIS A 56 -7.99 11.94 -11.53
N SER A 57 -8.90 11.53 -10.66
CA SER A 57 -10.30 11.28 -10.99
C SER A 57 -10.50 10.28 -12.12
N ARG A 58 -9.54 9.39 -12.30
CA ARG A 58 -9.62 8.31 -13.28
C ARG A 58 -10.30 7.12 -12.64
N LEU A 59 -11.30 6.60 -13.35
CA LEU A 59 -11.99 5.42 -12.88
C LEU A 59 -11.27 4.18 -13.37
N HIS A 60 -10.84 3.33 -12.43
CA HIS A 60 -10.19 2.06 -12.73
C HIS A 60 -11.10 0.95 -12.27
N SER A 61 -11.44 0.05 -13.20
CA SER A 61 -12.35 -1.04 -12.91
C SER A 61 -11.99 -2.23 -13.78
N PHE A 62 -12.06 -3.40 -13.19
CA PHE A 62 -11.83 -4.62 -13.95
C PHE A 62 -12.82 -4.73 -15.10
N LYS A 63 -14.08 -4.33 -14.90
CA LYS A 63 -15.11 -4.43 -15.92
C LYS A 63 -14.97 -3.38 -17.01
N VAL A 64 -14.60 -2.17 -16.64
CA VAL A 64 -14.52 -1.04 -17.58
C VAL A 64 -13.18 -1.02 -18.29
N GLU A 65 -12.12 -1.33 -17.56
CA GLU A 65 -10.77 -1.25 -18.09
C GLU A 65 -10.06 -2.60 -18.01
N ARG A 66 -10.73 -3.62 -18.47
CA ARG A 66 -10.18 -4.98 -18.36
C ARG A 66 -8.88 -5.19 -19.14
N LEU A 67 -8.56 -4.28 -20.04
CA LEU A 67 -7.28 -4.31 -20.72
C LEU A 67 -6.23 -3.48 -19.98
N SER A 68 -6.66 -2.75 -18.95
CA SER A 68 -5.75 -1.99 -18.10
C SER A 68 -5.40 -2.84 -16.89
N LEU A 69 -4.13 -2.82 -16.53
CA LEU A 69 -3.67 -3.52 -15.33
C LEU A 69 -3.49 -2.56 -14.17
N ASP A 70 -4.08 -1.36 -14.27
CA ASP A 70 -3.90 -0.34 -13.24
C ASP A 70 -5.10 -0.26 -12.31
N LEU A 71 -5.38 -1.37 -11.65
CA LEU A 71 -6.43 -1.39 -10.64
C LEU A 71 -5.94 -0.72 -9.37
N PRO A 72 -6.85 -0.20 -8.54
CA PRO A 72 -6.45 0.39 -7.27
C PRO A 72 -5.89 -0.67 -6.33
N ILE A 73 -4.82 -0.32 -5.65
CA ILE A 73 -4.17 -1.17 -4.67
C ILE A 73 -4.19 -0.46 -3.33
N ILE A 74 -4.51 -1.20 -2.29
CA ILE A 74 -4.43 -0.72 -0.92
C ILE A 74 -3.38 -1.54 -0.20
N VAL A 75 -2.35 -0.86 0.32
CA VAL A 75 -1.36 -1.52 1.15
C VAL A 75 -1.67 -1.15 2.59
N GLU A 76 -1.92 -2.16 3.42
CA GLU A 76 -2.22 -1.98 4.84
C GLU A 76 -1.03 -2.42 5.66
N LEU A 77 -0.55 -1.54 6.52
CA LEU A 77 0.62 -1.78 7.35
C LEU A 77 0.24 -1.57 8.81
N VAL A 78 0.70 -2.48 9.65
CA VAL A 78 0.35 -2.48 11.07
C VAL A 78 1.62 -2.47 11.90
N ASP A 79 1.74 -1.50 12.79
CA ASP A 79 2.81 -1.42 13.77
C ASP A 79 2.51 -0.25 14.71
N THR A 80 3.50 0.16 15.49
CA THR A 80 3.36 1.38 16.28
C THR A 80 3.37 2.59 15.35
N ARG A 81 2.82 3.69 15.83
CA ARG A 81 2.79 4.92 15.05
C ARG A 81 4.20 5.36 14.67
N ALA A 82 5.14 5.28 15.60
CA ALA A 82 6.51 5.70 15.33
C ALA A 82 7.14 4.87 14.20
N ALA A 83 6.93 3.57 14.22
CA ALA A 83 7.47 2.68 13.17
C ALA A 83 6.84 2.99 11.83
N LEU A 84 5.51 3.23 11.80
CA LEU A 84 4.84 3.55 10.56
C LEU A 84 5.27 4.90 10.00
N GLU A 85 5.47 5.89 10.87
CA GLU A 85 5.93 7.19 10.42
C GLU A 85 7.34 7.12 9.85
N ALA A 86 8.20 6.33 10.46
CA ALA A 86 9.56 6.15 9.94
C ALA A 86 9.54 5.47 8.57
N LEU A 87 8.71 4.43 8.42
CA LEU A 87 8.59 3.79 7.12
C LEU A 87 8.00 4.74 6.08
N LEU A 88 6.97 5.49 6.46
CA LEU A 88 6.33 6.41 5.53
C LEU A 88 7.31 7.46 5.02
N ALA A 89 8.14 7.99 5.90
CA ALA A 89 9.16 8.96 5.48
C ALA A 89 10.12 8.37 4.45
N HIS A 90 10.40 7.08 4.58
CA HIS A 90 11.30 6.38 3.66
C HIS A 90 10.64 6.10 2.30
N ILE A 91 9.37 5.69 2.30
CA ILE A 91 8.70 5.29 1.06
C ILE A 91 8.00 6.45 0.36
N TYR A 92 7.71 7.53 1.05
CA TYR A 92 6.91 8.62 0.52
C TYR A 92 7.43 9.20 -0.80
N PRO A 93 8.75 9.38 -0.97
CA PRO A 93 9.24 9.92 -2.24
C PRO A 93 8.90 9.07 -3.46
N GLU A 94 8.60 7.79 -3.27
CA GLU A 94 8.26 6.88 -4.36
C GLU A 94 6.76 6.90 -4.67
N ILE A 95 5.95 7.52 -3.82
CA ILE A 95 4.50 7.55 -4.00
C ILE A 95 4.15 8.85 -4.70
N THR A 96 3.81 8.76 -5.98
CA THR A 96 3.58 9.95 -6.78
C THR A 96 2.11 10.26 -7.01
N GLU A 97 1.23 9.28 -6.86
CA GLU A 97 -0.19 9.45 -7.12
C GLU A 97 -1.08 8.82 -6.05
N GLY A 98 -0.47 8.44 -4.96
CA GLY A 98 -1.19 7.76 -3.88
C GLY A 98 -2.11 8.64 -3.08
#